data_105ad705e5608ce1c3c778af1f219dc0
#
_entry.id   105ad705e5608ce1c3c778af1f219dc0
#
_cell.length_a   1.000
_cell.length_b   1.000
_cell.length_c   1.000
_cell.angle_alpha   90.00
_cell.angle_beta   90.00
_cell.angle_gamma   90.00
#
_symmetry.space_group_name_H-M   'P 1'
#
loop_
_entity.id
_entity.type
_entity.pdbx_description
1 polymer ?
#
loop_
_entity_poly.entity_id
_entity_poly.type
_entity_poly.pdbx_seq_one_letter_code
_entity_poly.pdbx_strand_id
1 'polypeptide(L)'
;DNPNAEAIVFANDEMAFAGYRVCEKRGLKVGKDILITGFDDCERASGMEPPLTTIQQDGVLMGRMAVYDLVDKLDGKNVLSRRVPVSLCVRESCGCQEQLPEIQNTPVSLTEQIHKLNRTITNMKLELISFQRRSWFISSLARSLNDCMEDEYAFLLEAMENMRELRTKCTYLFLLDEPIVYHQNEKWICPQNLRLAAYYRNEEVDAFHFYDRQPVTDQKGICQLMSDDERHQFMIFLLFSGEKQYGLLACDIQQEEFPFFYVISLQIGLSLHYLEISKA
;
A
#
# COMPACT_ATOMS: atom_id res chain seq x y z
N ASP A 1 38.38 0.34 9.22
CA ASP A 1 39.13 -0.13 8.04
C ASP A 1 40.00 -1.32 8.44
N ASN A 2 39.54 -2.52 8.12
CA ASN A 2 40.31 -3.75 8.34
C ASN A 2 40.62 -4.38 6.97
N PRO A 3 41.86 -4.23 6.45
CA PRO A 3 42.24 -4.76 5.15
C PRO A 3 42.28 -6.29 5.06
N ASN A 4 42.23 -6.96 6.23
CA ASN A 4 42.28 -8.42 6.33
C ASN A 4 40.89 -9.02 6.63
N ALA A 5 39.81 -8.25 6.44
CA ALA A 5 38.46 -8.77 6.63
C ALA A 5 38.13 -9.81 5.53
N GLU A 6 37.82 -11.02 5.96
CA GLU A 6 37.42 -12.13 5.06
C GLU A 6 35.91 -12.21 4.89
N ALA A 7 35.16 -11.67 5.85
CA ALA A 7 33.69 -11.68 5.83
C ALA A 7 33.08 -10.39 6.39
N ILE A 8 31.93 -10.01 5.88
CA ILE A 8 31.13 -8.88 6.37
C ILE A 8 29.70 -9.35 6.61
N VAL A 9 29.24 -9.18 7.84
CA VAL A 9 27.83 -9.41 8.22
C VAL A 9 27.11 -8.07 8.25
N PHE A 10 26.14 -7.89 7.36
CA PHE A 10 25.34 -6.66 7.30
C PHE A 10 24.08 -6.79 8.14
N ALA A 11 23.63 -5.65 8.69
CA ALA A 11 22.45 -5.60 9.54
C ALA A 11 21.14 -5.84 8.77
N ASN A 12 21.14 -5.60 7.45
CA ASN A 12 20.06 -5.92 6.55
C ASN A 12 20.54 -6.12 5.11
N ASP A 13 19.64 -6.60 4.23
CA ASP A 13 19.97 -6.91 2.83
C ASP A 13 20.28 -5.65 2.01
N GLU A 14 19.62 -4.53 2.26
CA GLU A 14 19.87 -3.27 1.54
C GLU A 14 21.29 -2.76 1.77
N MET A 15 21.80 -2.91 3.00
CA MET A 15 23.19 -2.58 3.32
C MET A 15 24.15 -3.57 2.65
N ALA A 16 23.79 -4.86 2.60
CA ALA A 16 24.56 -5.88 1.89
C ALA A 16 24.68 -5.56 0.38
N PHE A 17 23.59 -5.13 -0.25
CA PHE A 17 23.62 -4.72 -1.68
C PHE A 17 24.53 -3.52 -1.93
N ALA A 18 24.61 -2.58 -0.99
CA ALA A 18 25.61 -1.51 -1.05
C ALA A 18 27.04 -2.08 -0.96
N GLY A 19 27.24 -3.10 -0.10
CA GLY A 19 28.50 -3.84 0.01
C GLY A 19 28.92 -4.49 -1.33
N TYR A 20 27.99 -5.17 -2.01
CA TYR A 20 28.25 -5.74 -3.34
C TYR A 20 28.77 -4.71 -4.34
N ARG A 21 28.15 -3.54 -4.41
CA ARG A 21 28.58 -2.45 -5.29
C ARG A 21 29.98 -1.95 -4.97
N VAL A 22 30.37 -1.95 -3.69
CA VAL A 22 31.72 -1.56 -3.28
C VAL A 22 32.73 -2.65 -3.67
N CYS A 23 32.37 -3.92 -3.48
CA CYS A 23 33.22 -5.06 -3.89
C CYS A 23 33.44 -5.04 -5.40
N GLU A 24 32.40 -4.86 -6.19
CA GLU A 24 32.49 -4.74 -7.66
C GLU A 24 33.45 -3.62 -8.09
N LYS A 25 33.31 -2.41 -7.53
CA LYS A 25 34.21 -1.28 -7.81
C LYS A 25 35.66 -1.54 -7.42
N ARG A 26 35.91 -2.42 -6.47
CA ARG A 26 37.27 -2.81 -6.01
C ARG A 26 37.80 -4.07 -6.69
N GLY A 27 37.00 -4.68 -7.57
CA GLY A 27 37.36 -5.92 -8.24
C GLY A 27 37.35 -7.15 -7.35
N LEU A 28 36.71 -7.08 -6.17
CA LEU A 28 36.54 -8.20 -5.24
C LEU A 28 35.35 -9.04 -5.61
N LYS A 29 35.52 -10.36 -5.65
CA LYS A 29 34.43 -11.31 -5.92
C LYS A 29 33.79 -11.74 -4.62
N VAL A 30 32.51 -11.38 -4.45
CA VAL A 30 31.68 -11.82 -3.31
C VAL A 30 31.55 -13.34 -3.34
N GLY A 31 31.60 -13.98 -2.18
CA GLY A 31 31.56 -15.43 -2.04
C GLY A 31 32.91 -16.15 -2.29
N LYS A 32 33.94 -15.38 -2.73
CA LYS A 32 35.31 -15.91 -2.97
C LYS A 32 36.38 -15.11 -2.26
N ASP A 33 36.53 -13.83 -2.63
CA ASP A 33 37.51 -12.93 -2.04
C ASP A 33 37.04 -12.29 -0.75
N ILE A 34 35.73 -12.12 -0.64
CA ILE A 34 35.03 -11.60 0.55
C ILE A 34 33.65 -12.27 0.68
N LEU A 35 33.34 -12.71 1.88
CA LEU A 35 32.05 -13.31 2.20
C LEU A 35 31.08 -12.25 2.69
N ILE A 36 29.84 -12.30 2.25
CA ILE A 36 28.79 -11.32 2.63
C ILE A 36 27.54 -12.07 3.09
N THR A 37 26.97 -11.61 4.20
CA THR A 37 25.65 -12.02 4.65
C THR A 37 24.77 -10.82 4.98
N GLY A 38 23.45 -10.98 4.80
CA GLY A 38 22.44 -9.99 5.08
C GLY A 38 21.43 -10.44 6.13
N PHE A 39 20.33 -9.73 6.22
CA PHE A 39 19.18 -10.00 7.08
C PHE A 39 17.93 -9.43 6.41
N ASP A 40 16.79 -10.07 6.48
CA ASP A 40 15.42 -9.81 6.00
C ASP A 40 14.94 -10.79 4.93
N ASP A 41 15.80 -11.36 4.11
CA ASP A 41 15.48 -12.17 2.93
C ASP A 41 14.50 -11.44 1.99
N CYS A 42 14.85 -10.20 1.65
CA CYS A 42 14.05 -9.46 0.69
C CYS A 42 14.13 -10.10 -0.71
N GLU A 43 13.11 -9.89 -1.52
CA GLU A 43 12.94 -10.52 -2.83
C GLU A 43 14.19 -10.42 -3.73
N ARG A 44 14.90 -9.30 -3.63
CA ARG A 44 16.14 -9.04 -4.39
C ARG A 44 17.31 -9.91 -3.97
N ALA A 45 17.34 -10.44 -2.74
CA ALA A 45 18.47 -11.19 -2.19
C ALA A 45 18.80 -12.43 -3.03
N SER A 46 17.79 -13.15 -3.51
CA SER A 46 17.94 -14.32 -4.38
C SER A 46 18.40 -13.99 -5.80
N GLY A 47 18.17 -12.75 -6.25
CA GLY A 47 18.55 -12.27 -7.59
C GLY A 47 19.92 -11.59 -7.66
N MET A 48 20.65 -11.51 -6.55
CA MET A 48 22.02 -10.99 -6.55
C MET A 48 22.99 -11.97 -7.22
N GLU A 49 24.17 -11.50 -7.64
CA GLU A 49 25.23 -12.34 -8.19
C GLU A 49 26.54 -12.13 -7.42
N PRO A 50 26.98 -13.15 -6.65
CA PRO A 50 26.23 -14.39 -6.33
C PRO A 50 25.02 -14.12 -5.42
N PRO A 51 24.02 -15.05 -5.34
CA PRO A 51 22.86 -14.90 -4.48
C PRO A 51 23.23 -14.69 -3.01
N LEU A 52 22.54 -13.75 -2.34
CA LEU A 52 22.85 -13.33 -0.99
C LEU A 52 22.36 -14.34 0.06
N THR A 53 23.28 -14.85 0.87
CA THR A 53 22.97 -15.56 2.12
C THR A 53 22.40 -14.56 3.14
N THR A 54 21.24 -14.85 3.69
CA THR A 54 20.52 -13.92 4.56
C THR A 54 19.66 -14.67 5.57
N ILE A 55 19.05 -13.93 6.47
CA ILE A 55 18.11 -14.47 7.46
C ILE A 55 16.69 -14.02 7.07
N GLN A 56 15.81 -14.99 6.86
CA GLN A 56 14.40 -14.73 6.59
C GLN A 56 13.63 -14.45 7.87
N GLN A 57 12.92 -13.31 7.90
CA GLN A 57 11.92 -12.97 8.89
C GLN A 57 10.52 -13.20 8.32
N ASP A 58 9.65 -13.86 9.09
CA ASP A 58 8.23 -13.94 8.75
C ASP A 58 7.49 -12.68 9.23
N GLY A 59 7.48 -11.63 8.38
CA GLY A 59 6.81 -10.38 8.67
C GLY A 59 5.31 -10.52 8.89
N VAL A 60 4.65 -11.48 8.24
CA VAL A 60 3.22 -11.75 8.42
C VAL A 60 2.96 -12.33 9.81
N LEU A 61 3.77 -13.30 10.22
CA LEU A 61 3.68 -13.88 11.57
C LEU A 61 3.97 -12.82 12.63
N MET A 62 5.01 -12.00 12.44
CA MET A 62 5.35 -10.91 13.36
C MET A 62 4.20 -9.91 13.51
N GLY A 63 3.62 -9.45 12.41
CA GLY A 63 2.47 -8.55 12.41
C GLY A 63 1.25 -9.14 13.11
N ARG A 64 0.93 -10.41 12.83
CA ARG A 64 -0.18 -11.13 13.46
C ARG A 64 0.03 -11.24 14.98
N MET A 65 1.22 -11.62 15.41
CA MET A 65 1.55 -11.74 16.83
C MET A 65 1.49 -10.38 17.54
N ALA A 66 1.99 -9.31 16.91
CA ALA A 66 1.91 -7.97 17.47
C ALA A 66 0.47 -7.50 17.69
N VAL A 67 -0.45 -7.80 16.76
CA VAL A 67 -1.87 -7.49 16.90
C VAL A 67 -2.50 -8.27 18.05
N TYR A 68 -2.25 -9.58 18.16
CA TYR A 68 -2.75 -10.38 19.28
C TYR A 68 -2.23 -9.89 20.62
N ASP A 69 -0.94 -9.54 20.71
CA ASP A 69 -0.33 -9.01 21.93
C ASP A 69 -0.93 -7.65 22.31
N LEU A 70 -1.24 -6.82 21.32
CA LEU A 70 -1.91 -5.53 21.55
C LEU A 70 -3.33 -5.72 22.11
N VAL A 71 -4.12 -6.63 21.50
CA VAL A 71 -5.49 -6.94 21.97
C VAL A 71 -5.44 -7.48 23.40
N ASP A 72 -4.57 -8.45 23.68
CA ASP A 72 -4.41 -9.01 25.01
C ASP A 72 -4.02 -7.92 26.04
N LYS A 73 -3.17 -6.98 25.66
CA LYS A 73 -2.79 -5.86 26.52
C LYS A 73 -3.95 -4.89 26.77
N LEU A 74 -4.79 -4.63 25.75
CA LEU A 74 -5.98 -3.80 25.90
C LEU A 74 -7.03 -4.49 26.79
N ASP A 75 -7.13 -5.82 26.77
CA ASP A 75 -7.96 -6.63 27.66
C ASP A 75 -7.41 -6.72 29.11
N GLY A 76 -6.30 -6.03 29.42
CA GLY A 76 -5.68 -6.03 30.74
C GLY A 76 -4.83 -7.25 31.06
N LYS A 77 -4.54 -8.11 30.05
CA LYS A 77 -3.68 -9.29 30.22
C LYS A 77 -2.21 -8.88 30.26
N ASN A 78 -1.42 -9.64 31.00
CA ASN A 78 0.02 -9.43 31.03
C ASN A 78 0.67 -10.06 29.79
N VAL A 79 1.16 -9.21 28.88
CA VAL A 79 1.85 -9.63 27.64
C VAL A 79 3.36 -9.59 27.88
N LEU A 80 4.00 -10.75 27.76
CA LEU A 80 5.46 -10.87 27.89
C LEU A 80 6.13 -10.66 26.54
N SER A 81 7.33 -10.07 26.56
CA SER A 81 8.19 -9.99 25.38
C SER A 81 8.51 -11.39 24.86
N ARG A 82 8.34 -11.59 23.55
CA ARG A 82 8.64 -12.87 22.89
C ARG A 82 9.54 -12.65 21.66
N ARG A 83 10.25 -13.70 21.29
CA ARG A 83 11.05 -13.73 20.06
C ARG A 83 10.29 -14.51 19.00
N VAL A 84 10.25 -13.97 17.79
CA VAL A 84 9.72 -14.70 16.64
C VAL A 84 10.87 -15.49 16.01
N PRO A 85 10.68 -16.79 15.68
CA PRO A 85 11.71 -17.58 15.05
C PRO A 85 12.02 -17.03 13.64
N VAL A 86 13.30 -17.13 13.28
CA VAL A 86 13.82 -16.77 11.96
C VAL A 86 14.47 -17.99 11.33
N SER A 87 14.65 -18.00 10.01
CA SER A 87 15.33 -19.06 9.28
C SER A 87 16.53 -18.51 8.51
N LEU A 88 17.61 -19.31 8.47
CA LEU A 88 18.79 -18.96 7.69
C LEU A 88 18.61 -19.47 6.25
N CYS A 89 18.69 -18.56 5.30
CA CYS A 89 18.70 -18.85 3.86
C CYS A 89 20.14 -18.85 3.35
N VAL A 90 20.77 -20.03 3.35
CA VAL A 90 22.16 -20.20 2.85
C VAL A 90 22.13 -20.13 1.34
N ARG A 91 22.96 -19.23 0.76
CA ARG A 91 23.19 -19.07 -0.66
C ARG A 91 24.71 -18.95 -0.92
N GLU A 92 25.12 -18.46 -2.08
CA GLU A 92 26.52 -18.49 -2.51
C GLU A 92 27.41 -17.38 -1.93
N SER A 93 26.83 -16.27 -1.46
CA SER A 93 27.61 -15.09 -1.00
C SER A 93 28.43 -15.33 0.26
N CYS A 94 28.14 -16.37 1.03
CA CYS A 94 28.93 -16.80 2.19
C CYS A 94 30.04 -17.81 1.83
N GLY A 95 30.28 -18.04 0.53
CA GLY A 95 31.23 -19.05 0.06
C GLY A 95 30.73 -20.50 0.14
N CYS A 96 29.51 -20.71 0.65
CA CYS A 96 28.88 -22.02 0.60
C CYS A 96 28.37 -22.24 -0.83
N GLN A 97 28.69 -23.37 -1.42
CA GLN A 97 27.94 -23.80 -2.58
C GLN A 97 26.55 -24.16 -2.10
N GLU A 98 25.53 -23.68 -2.82
CA GLU A 98 24.18 -24.13 -2.58
C GLU A 98 24.20 -25.65 -2.59
N GLN A 99 24.06 -26.30 -1.43
CA GLN A 99 23.73 -27.70 -1.40
C GLN A 99 22.29 -27.75 -1.89
N LEU A 100 22.14 -27.82 -3.20
CA LEU A 100 20.91 -28.27 -3.79
C LEU A 100 20.56 -29.55 -3.03
N PRO A 101 19.41 -29.64 -2.33
CA PRO A 101 18.98 -30.93 -1.80
C PRO A 101 19.12 -31.87 -2.98
N GLU A 102 19.77 -33.04 -2.79
CA GLU A 102 19.88 -34.05 -3.83
C GLU A 102 18.48 -34.25 -4.38
N ILE A 103 18.17 -33.52 -5.44
CA ILE A 103 16.96 -33.74 -6.21
C ILE A 103 17.19 -35.14 -6.75
N GLN A 104 16.55 -36.11 -6.09
CA GLN A 104 16.41 -37.43 -6.69
C GLN A 104 16.07 -37.18 -8.15
N ASN A 105 17.00 -37.58 -9.04
CA ASN A 105 17.00 -37.34 -10.47
C ASN A 105 15.70 -37.78 -11.14
N THR A 106 14.63 -37.04 -10.92
CA THR A 106 13.59 -36.89 -11.94
C THR A 106 14.03 -35.68 -12.76
N PRO A 107 14.32 -35.84 -14.04
CA PRO A 107 14.60 -34.70 -14.90
C PRO A 107 13.33 -33.86 -14.93
N VAL A 108 13.25 -32.84 -14.04
CA VAL A 108 12.33 -31.73 -14.25
C VAL A 108 12.75 -31.17 -15.59
N SER A 109 11.98 -31.49 -16.61
CA SER A 109 12.31 -31.22 -18.00
C SER A 109 12.68 -29.74 -18.08
N LEU A 110 13.77 -29.42 -18.78
CA LEU A 110 14.14 -28.02 -19.08
C LEU A 110 12.95 -27.21 -19.53
N THR A 111 12.00 -27.87 -20.17
CA THR A 111 10.68 -27.36 -20.57
C THR A 111 9.84 -26.87 -19.37
N GLU A 112 9.82 -27.56 -18.24
CA GLU A 112 9.07 -27.13 -17.04
C GLU A 112 9.70 -25.91 -16.36
N GLN A 113 11.04 -25.85 -16.36
CA GLN A 113 11.74 -24.67 -15.85
C GLN A 113 11.47 -23.44 -16.73
N ILE A 114 11.49 -23.62 -18.06
CA ILE A 114 11.14 -22.57 -19.02
C ILE A 114 9.68 -22.14 -18.82
N HIS A 115 8.75 -23.06 -18.63
CA HIS A 115 7.34 -22.73 -18.37
C HIS A 115 7.16 -21.96 -17.07
N LYS A 116 7.85 -22.35 -16.00
CA LYS A 116 7.81 -21.64 -14.71
C LYS A 116 8.36 -20.22 -14.85
N LEU A 117 9.50 -20.06 -15.51
CA LEU A 117 10.12 -18.76 -15.76
C LEU A 117 9.21 -17.86 -16.61
N ASN A 118 8.66 -18.39 -17.70
CA ASN A 118 7.74 -17.66 -18.57
C ASN A 118 6.49 -17.20 -17.81
N ARG A 119 5.95 -18.04 -16.91
CA ARG A 119 4.81 -17.69 -16.05
C ARG A 119 5.18 -16.54 -15.10
N THR A 120 6.38 -16.59 -14.49
CA THR A 120 6.87 -15.51 -13.62
C THR A 120 7.02 -14.21 -14.40
N ILE A 121 7.66 -14.24 -15.58
CA ILE A 121 7.82 -13.06 -16.44
C ILE A 121 6.46 -12.49 -16.85
N THR A 122 5.49 -13.35 -17.16
CA THR A 122 4.15 -12.91 -17.53
C THR A 122 3.44 -12.23 -16.36
N ASN A 123 3.54 -12.79 -15.15
CA ASN A 123 2.98 -12.18 -13.94
C ASN A 123 3.61 -10.81 -13.66
N MET A 124 4.93 -10.72 -13.69
CA MET A 124 5.65 -9.45 -13.49
C MET A 124 5.25 -8.39 -14.55
N LYS A 125 5.07 -8.79 -15.80
CA LYS A 125 4.57 -7.88 -16.85
C LYS A 125 3.16 -7.37 -16.55
N LEU A 126 2.26 -8.25 -16.10
CA LEU A 126 0.89 -7.87 -15.72
C LEU A 126 0.89 -6.91 -14.53
N GLU A 127 1.72 -7.16 -13.52
CA GLU A 127 1.89 -6.25 -12.37
C GLU A 127 2.43 -4.89 -12.81
N LEU A 128 3.43 -4.85 -13.67
CA LEU A 128 3.98 -3.61 -14.20
C LEU A 128 2.93 -2.81 -14.98
N ILE A 129 2.15 -3.48 -15.84
CA ILE A 129 1.05 -2.84 -16.59
C ILE A 129 0.00 -2.29 -15.63
N SER A 130 -0.37 -3.04 -14.59
CA SER A 130 -1.33 -2.58 -13.59
C SER A 130 -0.82 -1.36 -12.82
N PHE A 131 0.46 -1.36 -12.43
CA PHE A 131 1.10 -0.24 -11.77
C PHE A 131 1.13 1.02 -12.66
N GLN A 132 1.52 0.86 -13.93
CA GLN A 132 1.52 1.98 -14.89
C GLN A 132 0.13 2.56 -15.10
N ARG A 133 -0.91 1.70 -15.21
CA ARG A 133 -2.30 2.13 -15.34
C ARG A 133 -2.76 2.90 -14.12
N ARG A 134 -2.47 2.42 -12.91
CA ARG A 134 -2.81 3.11 -11.65
C ARG A 134 -2.10 4.46 -11.53
N SER A 135 -0.82 4.53 -11.86
CA SER A 135 -0.05 5.78 -11.84
C SER A 135 -0.59 6.79 -12.85
N TRP A 136 -0.93 6.35 -14.05
CA TRP A 136 -1.56 7.19 -15.07
C TRP A 136 -2.92 7.72 -14.60
N PHE A 137 -3.75 6.84 -14.01
CA PHE A 137 -5.06 7.23 -13.48
C PHE A 137 -4.95 8.34 -12.43
N ILE A 138 -4.05 8.23 -11.45
CA ILE A 138 -3.87 9.26 -10.42
C ILE A 138 -3.47 10.60 -11.06
N SER A 139 -2.58 10.58 -12.06
CA SER A 139 -2.16 11.79 -12.77
C SER A 139 -3.31 12.39 -13.59
N SER A 140 -4.16 11.56 -14.18
CA SER A 140 -5.35 11.98 -14.92
C SER A 140 -6.38 12.59 -13.98
N LEU A 141 -6.70 11.91 -12.87
CA LEU A 141 -7.60 12.40 -11.81
C LEU A 141 -7.14 13.78 -11.29
N ALA A 142 -5.86 13.91 -10.95
CA ALA A 142 -5.34 15.19 -10.47
C ALA A 142 -5.55 16.33 -11.46
N ARG A 143 -5.40 16.05 -12.75
CA ARG A 143 -5.60 17.04 -13.84
C ARG A 143 -7.07 17.36 -14.00
N SER A 144 -7.94 16.35 -14.14
CA SER A 144 -9.37 16.56 -14.36
C SER A 144 -10.03 17.30 -13.19
N LEU A 145 -9.66 16.99 -11.96
CA LEU A 145 -10.12 17.71 -10.78
C LEU A 145 -9.61 19.16 -10.76
N ASN A 146 -8.37 19.41 -11.20
CA ASN A 146 -7.83 20.76 -11.27
C ASN A 146 -8.55 21.63 -12.31
N ASP A 147 -9.00 21.04 -13.41
CA ASP A 147 -9.74 21.76 -14.46
C ASP A 147 -11.14 22.21 -13.98
N CYS A 148 -11.65 21.67 -12.88
CA CYS A 148 -12.96 21.97 -12.29
C CYS A 148 -12.88 22.85 -11.03
N MET A 149 -11.73 23.47 -10.70
CA MET A 149 -11.51 24.19 -9.43
C MET A 149 -12.36 25.47 -9.24
N GLU A 150 -12.98 25.97 -10.28
CA GLU A 150 -13.84 27.16 -10.21
C GLU A 150 -15.29 26.83 -9.81
N ASP A 151 -15.73 25.58 -10.00
CA ASP A 151 -17.09 25.13 -9.71
C ASP A 151 -17.07 23.84 -8.88
N GLU A 152 -17.51 23.97 -7.62
CA GLU A 152 -17.57 22.82 -6.69
C GLU A 152 -18.48 21.70 -7.18
N TYR A 153 -19.59 22.02 -7.81
CA TYR A 153 -20.53 21.02 -8.33
C TYR A 153 -19.87 20.22 -9.48
N ALA A 154 -19.23 20.93 -10.41
CA ALA A 154 -18.47 20.28 -11.49
C ALA A 154 -17.32 19.42 -10.96
N PHE A 155 -16.61 19.91 -9.94
CA PHE A 155 -15.56 19.15 -9.25
C PHE A 155 -16.08 17.83 -8.64
N LEU A 156 -17.23 17.88 -7.97
CA LEU A 156 -17.84 16.72 -7.33
C LEU A 156 -18.30 15.68 -8.36
N LEU A 157 -18.92 16.13 -9.45
CA LEU A 157 -19.31 15.27 -10.56
C LEU A 157 -18.08 14.60 -11.19
N GLU A 158 -17.04 15.36 -11.48
CA GLU A 158 -15.80 14.85 -12.07
C GLU A 158 -15.12 13.82 -11.17
N ALA A 159 -15.12 14.04 -9.86
CA ALA A 159 -14.60 13.07 -8.89
C ALA A 159 -15.35 11.74 -8.97
N MET A 160 -16.68 11.76 -9.08
CA MET A 160 -17.51 10.54 -9.17
C MET A 160 -17.43 9.87 -10.54
N GLU A 161 -17.31 10.62 -11.64
CA GLU A 161 -17.07 10.07 -12.97
C GLU A 161 -15.76 9.28 -13.03
N ASN A 162 -14.70 9.81 -12.41
CA ASN A 162 -13.45 9.07 -12.26
C ASN A 162 -13.62 7.77 -11.44
N MET A 163 -14.48 7.76 -10.40
CA MET A 163 -14.78 6.54 -9.64
C MET A 163 -15.56 5.52 -10.50
N ARG A 164 -16.45 5.97 -11.38
CA ARG A 164 -17.14 5.12 -12.35
C ARG A 164 -16.16 4.45 -13.31
N GLU A 165 -15.14 5.16 -13.79
CA GLU A 165 -14.11 4.59 -14.66
C GLU A 165 -13.30 3.47 -13.97
N LEU A 166 -13.13 3.53 -12.66
CA LEU A 166 -12.51 2.49 -11.86
C LEU A 166 -13.38 1.25 -11.65
N ARG A 167 -14.65 1.32 -12.07
CA ARG A 167 -15.62 0.22 -11.92
C ARG A 167 -15.82 -0.24 -10.49
N THR A 168 -15.77 0.69 -9.52
CA THR A 168 -16.28 0.41 -8.18
C THR A 168 -17.77 0.05 -8.29
N LYS A 169 -18.29 -0.77 -7.39
CA LYS A 169 -19.75 -1.04 -7.38
C LYS A 169 -20.54 0.21 -7.01
N CYS A 170 -20.07 0.88 -5.97
CA CYS A 170 -20.58 2.19 -5.57
C CYS A 170 -19.53 2.98 -4.79
N THR A 171 -19.65 4.29 -4.82
CA THR A 171 -18.80 5.24 -4.10
C THR A 171 -19.63 6.40 -3.61
N TYR A 172 -19.39 6.84 -2.39
CA TYR A 172 -20.08 7.96 -1.76
C TYR A 172 -19.05 8.95 -1.21
N LEU A 173 -19.26 10.21 -1.51
CA LEU A 173 -18.43 11.32 -1.04
C LEU A 173 -19.23 12.15 -0.03
N PHE A 174 -18.77 12.17 1.20
CA PHE A 174 -19.34 12.98 2.27
C PHE A 174 -18.40 14.14 2.57
N LEU A 175 -18.92 15.35 2.58
CA LEU A 175 -18.16 16.55 2.94
C LEU A 175 -18.65 17.14 4.26
N LEU A 176 -17.74 17.80 4.94
CA LEU A 176 -18.03 18.65 6.11
C LEU A 176 -18.54 20.01 5.64
N ASP A 177 -19.41 20.64 6.43
CA ASP A 177 -19.84 22.02 6.18
C ASP A 177 -18.66 22.99 6.28
N GLU A 178 -17.76 22.74 7.24
CA GLU A 178 -16.48 23.44 7.41
C GLU A 178 -15.39 22.39 7.70
N PRO A 179 -14.18 22.52 7.13
CA PRO A 179 -13.06 21.62 7.41
C PRO A 179 -12.69 21.63 8.89
N ILE A 180 -12.40 20.46 9.45
CA ILE A 180 -11.93 20.31 10.84
C ILE A 180 -10.40 20.29 10.83
N VAL A 181 -9.81 21.14 11.68
CA VAL A 181 -8.34 21.16 11.90
C VAL A 181 -8.02 20.25 13.07
N TYR A 182 -7.11 19.30 12.86
CA TYR A 182 -6.56 18.44 13.90
C TYR A 182 -5.13 18.84 14.22
N HIS A 183 -4.82 18.96 15.50
CA HIS A 183 -3.45 19.21 15.94
C HIS A 183 -2.73 17.90 16.29
N GLN A 184 -1.42 17.93 16.24
CA GLN A 184 -0.57 16.78 16.56
C GLN A 184 -0.92 16.22 17.95
N ASN A 185 -1.19 14.92 18.04
CA ASN A 185 -1.65 14.18 19.24
C ASN A 185 -3.13 14.30 19.61
N GLU A 186 -3.96 14.96 18.85
CA GLU A 186 -5.40 14.90 19.07
C GLU A 186 -5.96 13.54 18.60
N LYS A 187 -6.87 13.00 19.42
CA LYS A 187 -7.57 11.77 19.07
C LYS A 187 -8.61 12.09 18.00
N TRP A 188 -8.53 11.38 16.86
CA TRP A 188 -9.56 11.51 15.84
C TRP A 188 -10.93 11.08 16.38
N ILE A 189 -11.94 11.90 16.12
CA ILE A 189 -13.35 11.64 16.45
C ILE A 189 -14.14 11.73 15.14
N CYS A 190 -15.04 10.76 14.92
CA CYS A 190 -15.88 10.77 13.73
C CYS A 190 -16.72 12.06 13.69
N PRO A 191 -16.61 12.88 12.62
CA PRO A 191 -17.37 14.11 12.51
C PRO A 191 -18.87 13.86 12.50
N GLN A 192 -19.65 14.75 13.13
CA GLN A 192 -21.11 14.66 13.19
C GLN A 192 -21.82 15.52 12.12
N ASN A 193 -21.08 16.43 11.45
CA ASN A 193 -21.63 17.38 10.47
C ASN A 193 -21.24 17.00 9.03
N LEU A 194 -21.40 15.72 8.70
CA LEU A 194 -21.16 15.22 7.35
C LEU A 194 -22.44 15.39 6.51
N ARG A 195 -22.26 15.73 5.23
CA ARG A 195 -23.32 15.76 4.23
C ARG A 195 -22.93 14.94 3.02
N LEU A 196 -23.87 14.18 2.48
CA LEU A 196 -23.67 13.52 1.18
C LEU A 196 -23.52 14.60 0.11
N ALA A 197 -22.34 14.67 -0.49
CA ALA A 197 -22.00 15.67 -1.49
C ALA A 197 -22.10 15.12 -2.93
N ALA A 198 -21.73 13.86 -3.13
CA ALA A 198 -21.83 13.19 -4.42
C ALA A 198 -21.82 11.67 -4.24
N TYR A 199 -22.30 10.95 -5.24
CA TYR A 199 -22.22 9.50 -5.27
C TYR A 199 -22.08 8.95 -6.70
N TYR A 200 -21.53 7.74 -6.79
CA TYR A 200 -21.62 6.85 -7.92
C TYR A 200 -22.26 5.55 -7.47
N ARG A 201 -23.33 5.13 -8.11
CA ARG A 201 -24.06 3.89 -7.82
C ARG A 201 -24.90 3.45 -9.02
N ASN A 202 -24.89 2.15 -9.36
CA ASN A 202 -25.71 1.57 -10.43
C ASN A 202 -25.56 2.32 -11.76
N GLU A 203 -24.33 2.62 -12.18
CA GLU A 203 -24.01 3.40 -13.40
C GLU A 203 -24.47 4.88 -13.36
N GLU A 204 -25.09 5.32 -12.28
CA GLU A 204 -25.55 6.68 -12.08
C GLU A 204 -24.51 7.47 -11.26
N VAL A 205 -24.20 8.67 -11.74
CA VAL A 205 -23.34 9.64 -11.03
C VAL A 205 -24.19 10.87 -10.74
N ASP A 206 -24.13 11.34 -9.52
CA ASP A 206 -24.82 12.55 -9.12
C ASP A 206 -24.02 13.33 -8.06
N ALA A 207 -24.25 14.63 -8.03
CA ALA A 207 -23.66 15.54 -7.05
C ALA A 207 -24.70 16.56 -6.58
N PHE A 208 -24.49 17.12 -5.39
CA PHE A 208 -25.44 18.02 -4.78
C PHE A 208 -24.81 19.39 -4.53
N HIS A 209 -25.55 20.46 -4.88
CA HIS A 209 -25.19 21.79 -4.41
C HIS A 209 -25.25 21.86 -2.88
N PHE A 210 -24.49 22.74 -2.27
CA PHE A 210 -24.30 22.79 -0.82
C PHE A 210 -25.64 22.75 -0.04
N TYR A 211 -26.67 23.48 -0.48
CA TYR A 211 -27.95 23.55 0.19
C TYR A 211 -28.84 22.31 0.01
N ASP A 212 -28.57 21.51 -1.03
CA ASP A 212 -29.34 20.31 -1.36
C ASP A 212 -28.74 19.03 -0.75
N ARG A 213 -27.58 19.14 -0.10
CA ARG A 213 -26.87 18.02 0.52
C ARG A 213 -27.64 17.47 1.72
N GLN A 214 -27.84 16.16 1.72
CA GLN A 214 -28.49 15.47 2.83
C GLN A 214 -27.55 15.39 4.04
N PRO A 215 -27.97 15.91 5.23
CA PRO A 215 -27.17 15.83 6.43
C PRO A 215 -27.11 14.39 6.95
N VAL A 216 -25.95 13.99 7.45
CA VAL A 216 -25.72 12.71 8.09
C VAL A 216 -25.35 12.96 9.55
N THR A 217 -26.23 12.59 10.46
CA THR A 217 -26.11 12.95 11.88
C THR A 217 -25.35 11.93 12.71
N ASP A 218 -25.19 10.69 12.21
CA ASP A 218 -24.50 9.61 12.90
C ASP A 218 -24.00 8.53 11.93
N GLN A 219 -23.24 7.58 12.45
CA GLN A 219 -22.74 6.43 11.66
C GLN A 219 -23.87 5.58 11.07
N LYS A 220 -25.04 5.50 11.72
CA LYS A 220 -26.20 4.76 11.21
C LYS A 220 -26.79 5.46 9.99
N GLY A 221 -26.82 6.79 9.98
CA GLY A 221 -27.26 7.59 8.84
C GLY A 221 -26.36 7.37 7.62
N ILE A 222 -25.03 7.28 7.80
CA ILE A 222 -24.11 6.91 6.71
C ILE A 222 -24.50 5.52 6.16
N CYS A 223 -24.64 4.51 7.01
CA CYS A 223 -25.00 3.17 6.60
C CYS A 223 -26.38 3.12 5.90
N GLN A 224 -27.35 3.92 6.35
CA GLN A 224 -28.69 3.97 5.73
C GLN A 224 -28.67 4.57 4.33
N LEU A 225 -27.88 5.61 4.11
CA LEU A 225 -27.72 6.22 2.78
C LEU A 225 -27.00 5.30 1.80
N MET A 226 -26.11 4.45 2.31
CA MET A 226 -25.35 3.49 1.50
C MET A 226 -26.05 2.13 1.36
N SER A 227 -27.13 1.87 2.14
CA SER A 227 -27.84 0.58 2.10
C SER A 227 -28.75 0.47 0.89
N ASP A 228 -28.65 -0.66 0.23
CA ASP A 228 -29.62 -1.21 -0.72
C ASP A 228 -29.90 -2.68 -0.35
N ASP A 229 -30.59 -3.42 -1.21
CA ASP A 229 -30.89 -4.83 -0.99
C ASP A 229 -29.67 -5.77 -1.18
N GLU A 230 -28.52 -5.22 -1.60
CA GLU A 230 -27.28 -5.97 -1.80
C GLU A 230 -26.36 -5.88 -0.59
N ARG A 231 -25.47 -6.87 -0.47
CA ARG A 231 -24.38 -6.85 0.54
C ARG A 231 -23.19 -6.08 -0.02
N HIS A 232 -22.81 -5.02 0.68
CA HIS A 232 -21.65 -4.20 0.37
C HIS A 232 -20.57 -4.30 1.45
N GLN A 233 -19.33 -4.17 1.03
CA GLN A 233 -18.18 -4.04 1.93
C GLN A 233 -17.53 -2.67 1.70
N PHE A 234 -17.92 -1.69 2.48
CA PHE A 234 -17.36 -0.35 2.35
C PHE A 234 -16.02 -0.21 3.08
N MET A 235 -15.05 0.36 2.37
CA MET A 235 -13.86 0.95 2.95
C MET A 235 -14.03 2.45 3.01
N ILE A 236 -13.75 3.03 4.18
CA ILE A 236 -13.89 4.47 4.43
C ILE A 236 -12.50 5.10 4.47
N PHE A 237 -12.31 6.12 3.65
CA PHE A 237 -11.09 6.90 3.56
C PHE A 237 -11.36 8.30 4.07
N LEU A 238 -10.44 8.82 4.88
CA LEU A 238 -10.51 10.19 5.37
C LEU A 238 -9.90 11.13 4.32
N LEU A 239 -10.58 12.22 4.01
CA LEU A 239 -10.13 13.21 3.06
C LEU A 239 -9.37 14.32 3.79
N PHE A 240 -8.04 14.21 3.81
CA PHE A 240 -7.15 15.16 4.47
C PHE A 240 -6.29 15.91 3.47
N SER A 241 -5.97 17.17 3.83
CA SER A 241 -4.83 17.89 3.29
C SER A 241 -4.09 18.58 4.46
N GLY A 242 -2.86 18.12 4.75
CA GLY A 242 -2.16 18.54 5.95
C GLY A 242 -2.93 18.14 7.22
N GLU A 243 -3.21 19.11 8.08
CA GLU A 243 -3.97 18.93 9.34
C GLU A 243 -5.49 19.13 9.19
N LYS A 244 -5.98 19.51 7.98
CA LYS A 244 -7.39 19.74 7.72
C LYS A 244 -8.06 18.50 7.16
N GLN A 245 -9.19 18.11 7.76
CA GLN A 245 -10.12 17.10 7.25
C GLN A 245 -11.27 17.78 6.52
N TYR A 246 -11.54 17.35 5.29
CA TYR A 246 -12.62 17.88 4.44
C TYR A 246 -13.85 17.00 4.41
N GLY A 247 -13.69 15.70 4.67
CA GLY A 247 -14.79 14.76 4.61
C GLY A 247 -14.35 13.31 4.66
N LEU A 248 -15.17 12.45 4.06
CA LEU A 248 -14.99 11.00 3.95
C LEU A 248 -15.33 10.52 2.54
N LEU A 249 -14.58 9.54 2.06
CA LEU A 249 -14.88 8.79 0.84
C LEU A 249 -15.17 7.33 1.23
N ALA A 250 -16.36 6.82 0.93
CA ALA A 250 -16.74 5.44 1.16
C ALA A 250 -16.84 4.70 -0.18
N CYS A 251 -16.06 3.63 -0.36
CA CYS A 251 -16.00 2.86 -1.60
C CYS A 251 -16.27 1.39 -1.33
N ASP A 252 -17.09 0.75 -2.17
CA ASP A 252 -17.22 -0.72 -2.19
C ASP A 252 -16.11 -1.30 -3.07
N ILE A 253 -15.03 -1.72 -2.41
CA ILE A 253 -13.80 -2.22 -3.04
C ILE A 253 -13.27 -3.44 -2.29
N GLN A 254 -12.41 -4.21 -2.96
CA GLN A 254 -11.70 -5.32 -2.35
C GLN A 254 -10.50 -4.83 -1.51
N GLN A 255 -10.08 -5.64 -0.53
CA GLN A 255 -9.01 -5.28 0.39
C GLN A 255 -7.68 -4.98 -0.32
N GLU A 256 -7.39 -5.68 -1.42
CA GLU A 256 -6.18 -5.52 -2.21
C GLU A 256 -6.10 -4.16 -2.92
N GLU A 257 -7.24 -3.49 -3.10
CA GLU A 257 -7.33 -2.18 -3.75
C GLU A 257 -7.11 -1.02 -2.77
N PHE A 258 -7.14 -1.29 -1.45
CA PHE A 258 -7.00 -0.27 -0.40
C PHE A 258 -5.81 0.69 -0.63
N PRO A 259 -4.57 0.24 -0.92
CA PRO A 259 -3.45 1.17 -1.09
C PRO A 259 -3.65 2.16 -2.25
N PHE A 260 -4.32 1.73 -3.31
CA PHE A 260 -4.59 2.58 -4.48
C PHE A 260 -5.67 3.62 -4.16
N PHE A 261 -6.77 3.21 -3.54
CA PHE A 261 -7.85 4.12 -3.14
C PHE A 261 -7.43 5.08 -2.02
N TYR A 262 -6.49 4.67 -1.17
CA TYR A 262 -5.87 5.58 -0.20
C TYR A 262 -5.15 6.75 -0.90
N VAL A 263 -4.40 6.49 -1.96
CA VAL A 263 -3.76 7.56 -2.75
C VAL A 263 -4.79 8.45 -3.45
N ILE A 264 -5.88 7.87 -3.97
CA ILE A 264 -7.00 8.62 -4.55
C ILE A 264 -7.62 9.55 -3.51
N SER A 265 -7.86 9.07 -2.29
CA SER A 265 -8.45 9.88 -1.22
C SER A 265 -7.55 11.06 -0.82
N LEU A 266 -6.22 10.85 -0.79
CA LEU A 266 -5.27 11.93 -0.57
C LEU A 266 -5.32 12.98 -1.70
N GLN A 267 -5.43 12.53 -2.95
CA GLN A 267 -5.53 13.43 -4.10
C GLN A 267 -6.82 14.26 -4.06
N ILE A 268 -7.96 13.63 -3.75
CA ILE A 268 -9.24 14.35 -3.59
C ILE A 268 -9.16 15.35 -2.43
N GLY A 269 -8.58 14.94 -1.28
CA GLY A 269 -8.41 15.82 -0.12
C GLY A 269 -7.54 17.04 -0.44
N LEU A 270 -6.44 16.85 -1.17
CA LEU A 270 -5.58 17.92 -1.65
C LEU A 270 -6.32 18.87 -2.61
N SER A 271 -7.10 18.31 -3.53
CA SER A 271 -7.87 19.10 -4.49
C SER A 271 -8.99 19.89 -3.79
N LEU A 272 -9.64 19.36 -2.77
CA LEU A 272 -10.61 20.08 -1.92
C LEU A 272 -9.94 21.26 -1.18
N HIS A 273 -8.71 21.10 -0.75
CA HIS A 273 -7.95 22.19 -0.14
C HIS A 273 -7.68 23.33 -1.13
N TYR A 274 -7.29 23.00 -2.35
CA TYR A 274 -7.12 24.03 -3.40
C TYR A 274 -8.44 24.70 -3.77
N LEU A 275 -9.55 23.94 -3.82
CA LEU A 275 -10.88 24.50 -4.05
C LEU A 275 -11.29 25.50 -2.93
N GLU A 276 -10.96 25.20 -1.66
CA GLU A 276 -11.18 26.11 -0.53
C GLU A 276 -10.38 27.43 -0.73
N ILE A 277 -9.09 27.33 -1.09
CA ILE A 277 -8.23 28.48 -1.28
C ILE A 277 -8.71 29.35 -2.48
N SER A 278 -9.18 28.73 -3.55
CA SER A 278 -9.64 29.45 -4.74
C SER A 278 -10.93 30.26 -4.50
N LYS A 279 -11.71 29.90 -3.45
CA LYS A 279 -12.95 30.59 -3.07
C LYS A 279 -12.73 31.70 -2.02
N ALA A 280 -11.56 31.73 -1.36
CA ALA A 280 -11.22 32.69 -0.31
C ALA A 280 -10.61 33.96 -0.89
#